data_338148e40f4dc3a8ac105c97d582bca5
#
_entry.id   338148e40f4dc3a8ac105c97d582bca5
#
_cell.length_a   1.000
_cell.length_b   1.000
_cell.length_c   1.000
_cell.angle_alpha   90.00
_cell.angle_beta   90.00
_cell.angle_gamma   90.00
#
_symmetry.space_group_name_H-M   'P 1'
#
loop_
_entity.id
_entity.type
_entity.pdbx_description
1 polymer ?
#
loop_
_entity_poly.entity_id
_entity_poly.type
_entity_poly.pdbx_seq_one_letter_code
_entity_poly.pdbx_strand_id
1 'polypeptide(L)'
;MSAATRAVPFTLAMRSLQREIIRSDPAWKGGNYAANEAPYSGMALARKLGLVSYRAAEEWHQRFDRSRISKDRRTGAPFELEFEVESYLDYNANKFIHNFDANSYLYLSRAMDWFDVADHGGSVNSGLTKIHVKTALIIGVPPTFSSRQNNKEKLFVV
;
A
#
# COMPACT_ATOMS: atom_id res chain seq x y z
N MET A 1 1.36 -11.94 11.57
CA MET A 1 0.37 -11.50 10.56
C MET A 1 -0.14 -10.14 11.02
N SER A 2 -0.15 -9.15 10.16
CA SER A 2 -0.72 -7.82 10.46
C SER A 2 -2.07 -7.73 9.75
N ALA A 3 -3.13 -7.51 10.49
CA ALA A 3 -4.48 -7.45 9.95
C ALA A 3 -5.31 -6.39 10.67
N ALA A 4 -6.21 -5.72 9.93
CA ALA A 4 -7.23 -4.86 10.49
C ALA A 4 -8.57 -5.60 10.50
N THR A 5 -9.49 -5.19 11.37
CA THR A 5 -10.83 -5.79 11.45
C THR A 5 -11.68 -5.53 10.21
N ARG A 6 -11.42 -4.43 9.51
CA ARG A 6 -12.03 -4.04 8.23
C ARG A 6 -11.22 -2.93 7.57
N ALA A 7 -11.41 -2.74 6.28
CA ALA A 7 -10.85 -1.62 5.57
C ALA A 7 -11.61 -0.30 5.88
N VAL A 8 -10.87 0.79 6.08
CA VAL A 8 -11.44 2.13 6.26
C VAL A 8 -11.49 2.90 4.93
N PRO A 9 -12.35 3.93 4.77
CA PRO A 9 -12.55 4.62 3.49
C PRO A 9 -11.27 5.12 2.82
N PHE A 10 -10.32 5.67 3.58
CA PHE A 10 -9.03 6.09 3.02
C PHE A 10 -8.26 4.93 2.39
N THR A 11 -8.21 3.78 3.06
CA THR A 11 -7.52 2.58 2.56
C THR A 11 -8.23 2.02 1.32
N LEU A 12 -9.57 2.03 1.32
CA LEU A 12 -10.38 1.62 0.16
C LEU A 12 -10.08 2.50 -1.06
N ALA A 13 -10.05 3.84 -0.87
CA ALA A 13 -9.72 4.79 -1.93
C ALA A 13 -8.30 4.56 -2.48
N MET A 14 -7.31 4.42 -1.61
CA MET A 14 -5.92 4.18 -2.03
C MET A 14 -5.78 2.87 -2.82
N ARG A 15 -6.37 1.77 -2.35
CA ARG A 15 -6.32 0.48 -3.06
C ARG A 15 -7.12 0.52 -4.36
N SER A 16 -8.23 1.26 -4.40
CA SER A 16 -9.01 1.47 -5.62
C SER A 16 -8.16 2.13 -6.71
N LEU A 17 -7.47 3.22 -6.38
CA LEU A 17 -6.54 3.91 -7.29
C LEU A 17 -5.40 2.99 -7.74
N GLN A 18 -4.82 2.22 -6.85
CA GLN A 18 -3.78 1.26 -7.21
C GLN A 18 -4.27 0.22 -8.23
N ARG A 19 -5.48 -0.32 -8.03
CA ARG A 19 -6.09 -1.27 -8.98
C ARG A 19 -6.41 -0.60 -10.33
N GLU A 20 -6.85 0.65 -10.31
CA GLU A 20 -7.12 1.41 -11.51
C GLU A 20 -5.83 1.66 -12.32
N ILE A 21 -4.75 2.08 -11.66
CA ILE A 21 -3.44 2.29 -12.28
C ILE A 21 -2.93 0.99 -12.96
N ILE A 22 -3.04 -0.16 -12.30
CA ILE A 22 -2.63 -1.43 -12.90
C ILE A 22 -3.49 -1.76 -14.12
N ARG A 23 -4.80 -1.58 -14.02
CA ARG A 23 -5.74 -1.91 -15.09
C ARG A 23 -5.68 -0.93 -16.27
N SER A 24 -5.20 0.28 -16.05
CA SER A 24 -4.98 1.27 -17.11
C SER A 24 -3.70 1.04 -17.91
N ASP A 25 -2.79 0.19 -17.42
CA ASP A 25 -1.61 -0.20 -18.18
C ASP A 25 -2.04 -1.05 -19.40
N PRO A 26 -1.73 -0.65 -20.65
CA PRO A 26 -2.09 -1.41 -21.85
C PRO A 26 -1.60 -2.86 -21.83
N ALA A 27 -0.47 -3.13 -21.15
CA ALA A 27 0.08 -4.47 -21.03
C ALA A 27 -0.76 -5.39 -20.13
N TRP A 28 -1.69 -4.87 -19.34
CA TRP A 28 -2.59 -5.70 -18.52
C TRP A 28 -3.56 -6.55 -19.36
N LYS A 29 -3.98 -6.06 -20.54
CA LYS A 29 -4.82 -6.82 -21.52
C LYS A 29 -6.04 -7.52 -20.87
N GLY A 30 -6.71 -6.86 -19.90
CA GLY A 30 -7.84 -7.49 -19.18
C GLY A 30 -7.45 -8.67 -18.29
N GLY A 31 -6.19 -8.79 -17.90
CA GLY A 31 -5.65 -9.89 -17.12
C GLY A 31 -5.03 -11.02 -17.97
N ASN A 32 -5.03 -10.90 -19.29
CA ASN A 32 -4.52 -11.90 -20.24
C ASN A 32 -3.14 -11.48 -20.79
N TYR A 33 -2.12 -11.48 -19.97
CA TYR A 33 -0.74 -11.17 -20.34
C TYR A 33 0.19 -12.37 -20.11
N ALA A 34 1.24 -12.50 -20.92
CA ALA A 34 2.30 -13.47 -20.69
C ALA A 34 3.22 -12.99 -19.54
N ALA A 35 3.88 -13.92 -18.87
CA ALA A 35 4.74 -13.61 -17.72
C ALA A 35 5.84 -12.59 -18.02
N ASN A 36 6.34 -12.53 -19.26
CA ASN A 36 7.35 -11.59 -19.73
C ASN A 36 6.75 -10.28 -20.27
N GLU A 37 5.42 -10.15 -20.35
CA GLU A 37 4.68 -9.00 -20.84
C GLU A 37 3.73 -8.41 -19.79
N ALA A 38 4.02 -8.64 -18.52
CA ALA A 38 3.18 -8.18 -17.42
C ALA A 38 3.12 -6.63 -17.38
N PRO A 39 2.05 -6.05 -16.80
CA PRO A 39 1.86 -4.61 -16.70
C PRO A 39 2.82 -3.99 -15.66
N TYR A 40 4.12 -4.06 -15.94
CA TYR A 40 5.17 -3.62 -15.02
C TYR A 40 5.10 -2.14 -14.71
N SER A 41 4.73 -1.29 -15.69
CA SER A 41 4.60 0.15 -15.47
C SER A 41 3.44 0.46 -14.50
N GLY A 42 2.28 -0.11 -14.73
CA GLY A 42 1.14 0.03 -13.83
C GLY A 42 1.42 -0.51 -12.43
N MET A 43 2.07 -1.66 -12.34
CA MET A 43 2.49 -2.25 -11.06
C MET A 43 3.49 -1.38 -10.31
N ALA A 44 4.47 -0.80 -11.01
CA ALA A 44 5.45 0.11 -10.41
C ALA A 44 4.79 1.36 -9.86
N LEU A 45 3.90 2.01 -10.62
CA LEU A 45 3.16 3.19 -10.18
C LEU A 45 2.24 2.89 -9.00
N ALA A 46 1.49 1.79 -9.05
CA ALA A 46 0.65 1.35 -7.94
C ALA A 46 1.48 1.08 -6.68
N ARG A 47 2.67 0.50 -6.82
CA ARG A 47 3.58 0.27 -5.70
C ARG A 47 4.12 1.56 -5.12
N LYS A 48 4.51 2.53 -5.96
CA LYS A 48 4.95 3.87 -5.52
C LYS A 48 3.84 4.56 -4.70
N LEU A 49 2.61 4.55 -5.19
CA LEU A 49 1.45 5.09 -4.47
C LEU A 49 1.25 4.40 -3.11
N GLY A 50 1.37 3.08 -3.05
CA GLY A 50 1.30 2.32 -1.80
C GLY A 50 2.41 2.72 -0.82
N LEU A 51 3.65 2.86 -1.29
CA LEU A 51 4.78 3.27 -0.45
C LEU A 51 4.56 4.63 0.21
N VAL A 52 3.99 5.60 -0.54
CA VAL A 52 3.65 6.93 0.00
C VAL A 52 2.64 6.83 1.13
N SER A 53 1.65 5.94 1.03
CA SER A 53 0.60 5.79 2.03
C SER A 53 1.03 5.07 3.32
N TYR A 54 2.17 4.38 3.33
CA TYR A 54 2.63 3.60 4.49
C TYR A 54 3.38 4.41 5.54
N ARG A 55 3.74 5.66 5.23
CA ARG A 55 4.56 6.49 6.09
C ARG A 55 3.87 7.81 6.41
N ALA A 56 4.12 8.32 7.63
CA ALA A 56 3.69 9.65 7.99
C ALA A 56 4.51 10.72 7.25
N ALA A 57 3.91 11.90 7.00
CA ALA A 57 4.61 13.02 6.36
C ALA A 57 5.88 13.43 7.11
N GLU A 58 5.84 13.37 8.44
CA GLU A 58 7.00 13.64 9.30
C GLU A 58 8.17 12.67 9.04
N GLU A 59 7.88 11.37 8.86
CA GLU A 59 8.91 10.38 8.55
C GLU A 59 9.55 10.62 7.17
N TRP A 60 8.75 11.05 6.20
CA TRP A 60 9.25 11.45 4.88
C TRP A 60 10.19 12.65 5.00
N HIS A 61 9.78 13.67 5.78
CA HIS A 61 10.58 14.86 6.02
C HIS A 61 11.91 14.52 6.70
N GLN A 62 11.87 13.79 7.80
CA GLN A 62 13.09 13.40 8.55
C GLN A 62 14.06 12.57 7.71
N ARG A 63 13.55 11.72 6.82
CA ARG A 63 14.38 10.80 6.04
C ARG A 63 14.97 11.42 4.79
N PHE A 64 14.23 12.23 4.09
CA PHE A 64 14.62 12.73 2.76
C PHE A 64 14.73 14.23 2.70
N ASP A 65 13.96 14.96 3.52
CA ASP A 65 13.82 16.41 3.41
C ASP A 65 13.66 16.84 1.94
N ARG A 66 14.48 17.77 1.47
CA ARG A 66 14.57 18.20 0.07
C ARG A 66 15.86 17.75 -0.60
N SER A 67 16.45 16.65 -0.15
CA SER A 67 17.70 16.10 -0.66
C SER A 67 17.60 15.80 -2.14
N ARG A 68 18.51 16.37 -2.93
CA ARG A 68 18.59 16.19 -4.36
C ARG A 68 19.57 15.09 -4.71
N ILE A 69 19.26 14.36 -5.80
CA ILE A 69 20.18 13.42 -6.41
C ILE A 69 21.40 14.22 -6.93
N SER A 70 22.60 13.71 -6.67
CA SER A 70 23.84 14.35 -7.09
C SER A 70 23.92 14.47 -8.62
N LYS A 71 24.56 15.53 -9.11
CA LYS A 71 24.60 15.87 -10.54
C LYS A 71 25.25 14.78 -11.41
N ASP A 72 26.22 14.05 -10.86
CA ASP A 72 26.90 12.94 -11.54
C ASP A 72 26.01 11.71 -11.76
N ARG A 73 24.93 11.58 -10.99
CA ARG A 73 23.90 10.53 -11.14
C ARG A 73 22.74 10.93 -12.04
N ARG A 74 22.75 12.15 -12.57
CA ARG A 74 21.68 12.70 -13.39
C ARG A 74 22.13 12.77 -14.84
N THR A 75 21.21 12.52 -15.77
CA THR A 75 21.46 12.60 -17.22
C THR A 75 21.24 13.99 -17.79
N GLY A 76 20.50 14.86 -17.07
CA GLY A 76 20.06 16.16 -17.56
C GLY A 76 18.82 16.09 -18.45
N ALA A 77 18.18 14.93 -18.56
CA ALA A 77 16.96 14.78 -19.33
C ALA A 77 15.77 15.51 -18.66
N PRO A 78 14.86 16.09 -19.45
CA PRO A 78 13.63 16.67 -18.89
C PRO A 78 12.83 15.64 -18.09
N PHE A 79 12.36 16.03 -16.90
CA PHE A 79 11.51 15.19 -16.02
C PHE A 79 12.20 13.91 -15.50
N GLU A 80 13.53 13.86 -15.49
CA GLU A 80 14.24 12.79 -14.78
C GLU A 80 14.02 12.88 -13.25
N LEU A 81 14.44 11.84 -12.53
CA LEU A 81 14.38 11.86 -11.05
C LEU A 81 15.38 12.92 -10.53
N GLU A 82 14.91 13.86 -9.73
CA GLU A 82 15.71 14.95 -9.20
C GLU A 82 15.96 14.87 -7.70
N PHE A 83 15.06 14.22 -6.96
CA PHE A 83 15.09 14.10 -5.50
C PHE A 83 15.36 12.67 -5.05
N GLU A 84 16.06 12.51 -3.92
CA GLU A 84 16.36 11.20 -3.36
C GLU A 84 15.09 10.41 -2.98
N VAL A 85 14.01 11.09 -2.62
CA VAL A 85 12.70 10.44 -2.37
C VAL A 85 12.14 9.77 -3.63
N GLU A 86 12.33 10.37 -4.80
CA GLU A 86 11.87 9.79 -6.08
C GLU A 86 12.69 8.54 -6.41
N SER A 87 14.01 8.62 -6.23
CA SER A 87 14.92 7.49 -6.40
C SER A 87 14.57 6.32 -5.46
N TYR A 88 14.23 6.63 -4.21
CA TYR A 88 13.78 5.63 -3.24
C TYR A 88 12.48 4.93 -3.69
N LEU A 89 11.50 5.69 -4.16
CA LEU A 89 10.23 5.13 -4.64
C LEU A 89 10.47 4.26 -5.88
N ASP A 90 11.28 4.73 -6.81
CA ASP A 90 11.60 4.01 -8.04
C ASP A 90 12.33 2.69 -7.74
N TYR A 91 13.38 2.72 -6.94
CA TYR A 91 14.11 1.53 -6.53
C TYR A 91 13.21 0.47 -5.89
N ASN A 92 12.36 0.86 -4.93
CA ASN A 92 11.50 -0.09 -4.23
C ASN A 92 10.36 -0.61 -5.11
N ALA A 93 9.85 0.19 -6.03
CA ALA A 93 8.86 -0.26 -6.99
C ALA A 93 9.47 -1.29 -7.95
N ASN A 94 10.63 -1.00 -8.55
CA ASN A 94 11.31 -1.90 -9.48
C ASN A 94 11.69 -3.24 -8.82
N LYS A 95 12.14 -3.21 -7.57
CA LYS A 95 12.38 -4.45 -6.81
C LYS A 95 11.14 -5.31 -6.62
N PHE A 96 9.96 -4.68 -6.52
CA PHE A 96 8.70 -5.38 -6.24
C PHE A 96 8.10 -6.02 -7.49
N ILE A 97 8.11 -5.34 -8.65
CA ILE A 97 7.34 -5.74 -9.85
C ILE A 97 7.78 -7.08 -10.44
N HIS A 98 9.01 -7.50 -10.21
CA HIS A 98 9.50 -8.80 -10.69
C HIS A 98 9.20 -9.96 -9.73
N ASN A 99 8.66 -9.67 -8.54
CA ASN A 99 8.41 -10.66 -7.50
C ASN A 99 6.92 -10.84 -7.20
N PHE A 100 6.04 -10.08 -7.85
CA PHE A 100 4.61 -10.14 -7.56
C PHE A 100 3.76 -9.97 -8.83
N ASP A 101 2.86 -10.90 -9.05
CA ASP A 101 1.96 -10.89 -10.20
C ASP A 101 0.85 -9.85 -10.07
N ALA A 102 0.53 -9.16 -11.18
CA ALA A 102 -0.45 -8.07 -11.19
C ALA A 102 -1.88 -8.56 -10.92
N ASN A 103 -2.30 -9.69 -11.49
CA ASN A 103 -3.62 -10.25 -11.21
C ASN A 103 -3.76 -10.68 -9.76
N SER A 104 -2.73 -11.31 -9.19
CA SER A 104 -2.67 -11.64 -7.77
C SER A 104 -2.80 -10.41 -6.90
N TYR A 105 -2.12 -9.30 -7.26
CA TYR A 105 -2.25 -8.03 -6.56
C TYR A 105 -3.69 -7.49 -6.58
N LEU A 106 -4.34 -7.52 -7.74
CA LEU A 106 -5.72 -7.06 -7.92
C LEU A 106 -6.70 -7.88 -7.07
N TYR A 107 -6.61 -9.21 -7.13
CA TYR A 107 -7.51 -10.11 -6.37
C TYR A 107 -7.29 -10.00 -4.86
N LEU A 108 -6.06 -10.04 -4.39
CA LEU A 108 -5.76 -9.92 -2.96
C LEU A 108 -6.14 -8.53 -2.41
N SER A 109 -5.87 -7.47 -3.15
CA SER A 109 -6.27 -6.11 -2.81
C SER A 109 -7.79 -6.00 -2.67
N ARG A 110 -8.56 -6.59 -3.60
CA ARG A 110 -10.02 -6.63 -3.54
C ARG A 110 -10.53 -7.45 -2.35
N ALA A 111 -9.95 -8.62 -2.12
CA ALA A 111 -10.33 -9.48 -0.99
C ALA A 111 -10.14 -8.78 0.37
N MET A 112 -9.03 -8.03 0.52
CA MET A 112 -8.80 -7.21 1.71
C MET A 112 -9.83 -6.08 1.88
N ASP A 113 -10.33 -5.51 0.79
CA ASP A 113 -11.36 -4.46 0.85
C ASP A 113 -12.72 -4.98 1.28
N TRP A 114 -13.04 -6.20 0.88
CA TRP A 114 -14.31 -6.86 1.20
C TRP A 114 -14.33 -7.52 2.57
N PHE A 115 -13.16 -7.73 3.17
CA PHE A 115 -13.09 -8.38 4.48
C PHE A 115 -13.61 -7.47 5.59
N ASP A 116 -14.61 -7.94 6.32
CA ASP A 116 -15.08 -7.35 7.57
C ASP A 116 -15.26 -8.46 8.62
N VAL A 117 -14.65 -8.30 9.79
CA VAL A 117 -14.81 -9.23 10.91
C VAL A 117 -16.28 -9.30 11.38
N ALA A 118 -17.05 -8.24 11.21
CA ALA A 118 -18.45 -8.20 11.57
C ALA A 118 -19.31 -9.23 10.80
N ASP A 119 -18.91 -9.58 9.57
CA ASP A 119 -19.61 -10.60 8.75
C ASP A 119 -19.55 -11.99 9.40
N HIS A 120 -18.61 -12.22 10.29
CA HIS A 120 -18.42 -13.49 11.00
C HIS A 120 -19.14 -13.60 12.33
N GLY A 121 -19.93 -12.60 12.73
CA GLY A 121 -20.63 -12.63 14.02
C GLY A 121 -21.69 -11.56 14.22
N GLY A 122 -22.02 -10.79 13.19
CA GLY A 122 -22.98 -9.69 13.25
C GLY A 122 -22.45 -8.41 13.89
N SER A 123 -21.25 -8.45 14.50
CA SER A 123 -20.53 -7.29 15.02
C SER A 123 -19.03 -7.60 15.09
N VAL A 124 -18.20 -6.53 15.12
CA VAL A 124 -16.73 -6.69 15.28
C VAL A 124 -16.42 -7.44 16.57
N ASN A 125 -17.08 -7.11 17.68
CA ASN A 125 -16.85 -7.79 18.96
C ASN A 125 -17.21 -9.28 18.87
N SER A 126 -18.36 -9.62 18.34
CA SER A 126 -18.78 -11.02 18.18
C SER A 126 -17.91 -11.81 17.19
N GLY A 127 -17.38 -11.16 16.17
CA GLY A 127 -16.43 -11.76 15.26
C GLY A 127 -15.08 -12.03 15.92
N LEU A 128 -14.57 -11.08 16.70
CA LEU A 128 -13.30 -11.21 17.42
C LEU A 128 -13.36 -12.28 18.52
N THR A 129 -14.47 -12.43 19.21
CA THR A 129 -14.62 -13.47 20.27
C THR A 129 -14.56 -14.90 19.75
N LYS A 130 -14.66 -15.11 18.43
CA LYS A 130 -14.46 -16.43 17.79
C LYS A 130 -12.98 -16.79 17.62
N ILE A 131 -12.06 -15.87 17.88
CA ILE A 131 -10.63 -16.11 17.78
C ILE A 131 -10.15 -16.72 19.11
N HIS A 132 -9.94 -18.02 19.11
CA HIS A 132 -9.46 -18.76 20.29
C HIS A 132 -7.94 -18.95 20.20
N VAL A 133 -7.18 -17.96 20.64
CA VAL A 133 -5.71 -18.03 20.73
C VAL A 133 -5.26 -17.77 22.17
N LYS A 134 -4.16 -18.43 22.60
CA LYS A 134 -3.61 -18.23 23.95
C LYS A 134 -3.04 -16.83 24.16
N THR A 135 -2.55 -16.20 23.10
CA THR A 135 -1.93 -14.87 23.15
C THR A 135 -2.20 -14.12 21.84
N ALA A 136 -2.73 -12.91 21.93
CA ALA A 136 -2.82 -11.97 20.82
C ALA A 136 -1.85 -10.81 21.07
N LEU A 137 -0.96 -10.52 20.11
CA LEU A 137 -0.11 -9.34 20.12
C LEU A 137 -0.72 -8.28 19.19
N ILE A 138 -1.19 -7.18 19.76
CA ILE A 138 -1.73 -6.06 19.02
C ILE A 138 -0.67 -4.96 18.97
N ILE A 139 -0.17 -4.68 17.79
CA ILE A 139 0.81 -3.60 17.57
C ILE A 139 0.06 -2.46 16.89
N GLY A 140 -0.06 -1.33 17.60
CA GLY A 140 -0.56 -0.09 17.02
C GLY A 140 0.47 0.47 16.03
N VAL A 141 0.07 0.70 14.79
CA VAL A 141 0.85 1.47 13.83
C VAL A 141 0.49 2.94 14.02
N PRO A 142 1.47 3.86 14.18
CA PRO A 142 1.16 5.29 14.26
C PRO A 142 0.31 5.70 13.07
N PRO A 143 -0.68 6.56 13.29
CA PRO A 143 -1.58 6.98 12.24
C PRO A 143 -0.81 7.66 11.11
N THR A 144 -0.98 7.15 9.91
CA THR A 144 -0.61 7.84 8.69
C THR A 144 -1.47 9.08 8.51
N PHE A 145 -1.12 9.94 7.60
CA PHE A 145 -1.59 11.30 7.29
C PHE A 145 -3.07 11.65 7.61
N SER A 146 -3.99 10.71 7.69
CA SER A 146 -5.43 10.98 7.87
C SER A 146 -5.91 11.01 9.32
N SER A 147 -5.09 10.69 10.30
CA SER A 147 -5.58 10.41 11.65
C SER A 147 -5.37 11.51 12.68
N ARG A 148 -4.93 12.71 12.26
CA ARG A 148 -4.78 13.83 13.20
C ARG A 148 -6.10 14.36 13.77
N GLN A 149 -7.25 13.92 13.25
CA GLN A 149 -8.51 14.55 13.69
C GLN A 149 -9.35 13.77 14.70
N ASN A 150 -9.23 12.47 14.90
CA ASN A 150 -10.11 11.80 15.88
C ASN A 150 -9.65 10.39 16.28
N ASN A 151 -8.45 10.18 16.78
CA ASN A 151 -8.11 8.83 17.25
C ASN A 151 -7.95 8.73 18.76
N LYS A 152 -9.10 8.50 19.38
CA LYS A 152 -9.19 7.58 20.50
C LYS A 152 -9.65 6.21 19.96
N GLU A 153 -8.91 5.61 19.05
CA GLU A 153 -9.07 4.19 18.79
C GLU A 153 -8.53 3.46 20.01
N LYS A 154 -9.46 2.96 20.77
CA LYS A 154 -9.18 2.17 21.99
C LYS A 154 -8.38 0.94 21.58
N LEU A 155 -7.22 0.80 22.18
CA LEU A 155 -6.48 -0.45 22.24
C LEU A 155 -7.41 -1.50 22.86
N PHE A 156 -7.91 -2.44 22.07
CA PHE A 156 -8.63 -3.58 22.62
C PHE A 156 -7.56 -4.63 22.99
N VAL A 157 -7.33 -4.78 24.28
CA VAL A 157 -6.66 -5.95 24.84
C VAL A 157 -7.77 -6.98 25.07
N VAL A 158 -7.70 -8.10 24.38
CA VAL A 158 -8.52 -9.28 24.64
C VAL A 158 -7.68 -10.33 25.31
#